data_36a0fe75ac71092a3bacba6a252bdd2b
#
_entry.id   36a0fe75ac71092a3bacba6a252bdd2b
#
_cell.length_a   1.000
_cell.length_b   1.000
_cell.length_c   1.000
_cell.angle_alpha   90.00
_cell.angle_beta   90.00
_cell.angle_gamma   90.00
#
_symmetry.space_group_name_H-M   'P 1'
#
loop_
_entity.id
_entity.type
_entity.pdbx_description
1 polymer ?
#
loop_
_entity_poly.entity_id
_entity_poly.type
_entity_poly.pdbx_seq_one_letter_code
_entity_poly.pdbx_strand_id
1 'polypeptide(L)'
;LDFKKIEWIFFLAFLGVNIFLFNIYHATKNEEGNVSSTNQKIDIVQRLEADEISIKGELSSKVKEGYYLAAVPTNMADAVGSAKEKNGAAFNNGLNFSGENQSQFIYTPSTNFYIKDSKETKENVNSFLKDSSEVLFGQEYMYVPHESLTNPEYPEIICAQSFEGIPFYDDTSKMEIILEENDGLLRVSRYMQTHLSAIEKLREKMALYSEKDAVNTLYINNKLPAKSKILWRQLSYVMILQVRGKNVYVPAWLVAVGTGKNNIQIETVNAFTNRIITNNTLQKVENTN
;
A
#
# COMPACT_ATOMS: atom_id res chain seq x y z
N LEU A 1 -53.89 27.70 -13.42
CA LEU A 1 -52.92 26.62 -13.52
C LEU A 1 -53.17 25.62 -12.40
N ASP A 2 -53.68 24.41 -12.77
CA ASP A 2 -53.98 23.35 -11.81
C ASP A 2 -52.67 22.83 -11.19
N PHE A 3 -52.37 23.27 -9.99
CA PHE A 3 -51.18 22.91 -9.25
C PHE A 3 -51.00 21.36 -9.13
N LYS A 4 -52.12 20.65 -8.97
CA LYS A 4 -52.13 19.18 -8.95
C LYS A 4 -51.63 18.52 -10.24
N LYS A 5 -51.86 19.14 -11.41
CA LYS A 5 -51.42 18.61 -12.69
C LYS A 5 -49.90 18.77 -12.84
N ILE A 6 -49.35 19.87 -12.34
CA ILE A 6 -47.90 20.13 -12.34
C ILE A 6 -47.19 19.14 -11.41
N GLU A 7 -47.72 18.92 -10.22
CA GLU A 7 -47.23 17.97 -9.24
C GLU A 7 -47.18 16.52 -9.80
N TRP A 8 -48.24 16.11 -10.51
CA TRP A 8 -48.29 14.81 -11.17
C TRP A 8 -47.27 14.67 -12.31
N ILE A 9 -47.04 15.72 -13.09
CA ILE A 9 -46.00 15.71 -14.15
C ILE A 9 -44.62 15.57 -13.54
N PHE A 10 -44.29 16.30 -12.48
CA PHE A 10 -43.04 16.17 -11.76
C PHE A 10 -42.86 14.77 -11.15
N PHE A 11 -43.93 14.24 -10.54
CA PHE A 11 -43.86 12.88 -9.98
C PHE A 11 -43.57 11.82 -11.06
N LEU A 12 -44.25 11.89 -12.20
CA LEU A 12 -44.03 10.96 -13.32
C LEU A 12 -42.63 11.12 -13.92
N ALA A 13 -42.14 12.35 -14.08
CA ALA A 13 -40.77 12.59 -14.56
C ALA A 13 -39.72 12.04 -13.59
N PHE A 14 -39.90 12.28 -12.29
CA PHE A 14 -39.01 11.76 -11.25
C PHE A 14 -39.05 10.22 -11.16
N LEU A 15 -40.25 9.63 -11.26
CA LEU A 15 -40.43 8.18 -11.32
C LEU A 15 -39.75 7.58 -12.54
N GLY A 16 -39.82 8.21 -13.71
CA GLY A 16 -39.14 7.79 -14.93
C GLY A 16 -37.63 7.82 -14.79
N VAL A 17 -37.11 8.89 -14.21
CA VAL A 17 -35.63 9.00 -13.92
C VAL A 17 -35.21 7.91 -12.93
N ASN A 18 -35.97 7.64 -11.87
CA ASN A 18 -35.61 6.59 -10.91
C ASN A 18 -35.64 5.19 -11.54
N ILE A 19 -36.65 4.89 -12.40
CA ILE A 19 -36.69 3.62 -13.13
C ILE A 19 -35.50 3.50 -14.09
N PHE A 20 -35.14 4.58 -14.78
CA PHE A 20 -33.95 4.62 -15.67
C PHE A 20 -32.66 4.37 -14.91
N LEU A 21 -32.44 5.08 -13.79
CA LEU A 21 -31.27 4.89 -12.93
C LEU A 21 -31.23 3.48 -12.32
N PHE A 22 -32.38 2.93 -11.92
CA PHE A 22 -32.48 1.57 -11.42
C PHE A 22 -32.11 0.54 -12.50
N ASN A 23 -32.58 0.74 -13.74
CA ASN A 23 -32.20 -0.13 -14.86
C ASN A 23 -30.72 -0.04 -15.19
N ILE A 24 -30.14 1.18 -15.22
CA ILE A 24 -28.69 1.34 -15.41
C ILE A 24 -27.92 0.65 -14.28
N TYR A 25 -28.31 0.86 -13.03
CA TYR A 25 -27.68 0.22 -11.87
C TYR A 25 -27.73 -1.32 -11.98
N HIS A 26 -28.88 -1.88 -12.34
CA HIS A 26 -29.01 -3.33 -12.54
C HIS A 26 -28.29 -3.84 -13.80
N ALA A 27 -28.27 -3.07 -14.89
CA ALA A 27 -27.52 -3.43 -16.08
C ALA A 27 -26.00 -3.45 -15.79
N THR A 28 -25.47 -2.42 -15.13
CA THR A 28 -24.06 -2.37 -14.72
C THR A 28 -23.70 -3.52 -13.78
N LYS A 29 -24.57 -3.82 -12.81
CA LYS A 29 -24.37 -4.94 -11.88
C LYS A 29 -24.47 -6.32 -12.57
N ASN A 30 -25.32 -6.43 -13.59
CA ASN A 30 -25.46 -7.66 -14.39
C ASN A 30 -24.35 -7.79 -15.45
N GLU A 31 -23.81 -6.70 -15.96
CA GLU A 31 -22.63 -6.73 -16.83
C GLU A 31 -21.36 -7.10 -16.04
N GLU A 32 -21.20 -6.60 -14.81
CA GLU A 32 -20.17 -7.07 -13.88
C GLU A 32 -20.32 -8.58 -13.55
N GLY A 33 -21.56 -9.07 -13.46
CA GLY A 33 -21.88 -10.50 -13.28
C GLY A 33 -21.74 -11.35 -14.54
N ASN A 34 -22.06 -10.83 -15.73
CA ASN A 34 -22.10 -11.61 -16.97
C ASN A 34 -20.77 -11.68 -17.73
N VAL A 35 -19.89 -10.68 -17.60
CA VAL A 35 -18.51 -10.79 -18.11
C VAL A 35 -17.75 -11.87 -17.29
N SER A 36 -18.12 -12.07 -16.04
CA SER A 36 -17.65 -13.21 -15.23
C SER A 36 -18.17 -14.57 -15.68
N SER A 37 -19.40 -14.69 -16.16
CA SER A 37 -20.06 -16.02 -16.25
C SER A 37 -19.72 -16.83 -17.50
N THR A 38 -19.28 -16.22 -18.60
CA THR A 38 -18.95 -16.94 -19.83
C THR A 38 -17.47 -17.41 -19.86
N ASN A 39 -16.59 -16.72 -19.13
CA ASN A 39 -15.17 -17.07 -18.97
C ASN A 39 -14.84 -17.79 -17.64
N GLN A 40 -15.80 -18.00 -16.76
CA GLN A 40 -15.60 -18.61 -15.42
C GLN A 40 -15.39 -20.13 -15.43
N LYS A 41 -15.45 -20.80 -16.57
CA LYS A 41 -15.23 -22.27 -16.63
C LYS A 41 -13.76 -22.69 -16.52
N ILE A 42 -12.81 -21.79 -16.76
CA ILE A 42 -11.38 -22.12 -16.65
C ILE A 42 -10.81 -21.31 -15.47
N ASP A 43 -10.23 -22.01 -14.50
CA ASP A 43 -9.57 -21.35 -13.37
C ASP A 43 -8.46 -20.43 -13.85
N ILE A 44 -8.29 -19.27 -13.18
CA ILE A 44 -7.21 -18.33 -13.48
C ILE A 44 -5.84 -19.02 -13.49
N VAL A 45 -5.60 -19.98 -12.64
CA VAL A 45 -4.34 -20.75 -12.59
C VAL A 45 -4.10 -21.45 -13.93
N GLN A 46 -5.10 -22.11 -14.49
CA GLN A 46 -4.98 -22.79 -15.79
C GLN A 46 -4.73 -21.80 -16.94
N ARG A 47 -5.29 -20.58 -16.85
CA ARG A 47 -5.04 -19.52 -17.86
C ARG A 47 -3.61 -19.00 -17.76
N LEU A 48 -3.11 -18.79 -16.55
CA LEU A 48 -1.72 -18.37 -16.33
C LEU A 48 -0.75 -19.44 -16.86
N GLU A 49 -1.04 -20.72 -16.62
CA GLU A 49 -0.25 -21.84 -17.15
C GLU A 49 -0.26 -21.90 -18.68
N ALA A 50 -1.43 -21.70 -19.31
CA ALA A 50 -1.56 -21.69 -20.77
C ALA A 50 -0.74 -20.58 -21.44
N ASP A 51 -0.59 -19.41 -20.79
CA ASP A 51 0.22 -18.29 -21.26
C ASP A 51 1.67 -18.33 -20.75
N GLU A 52 2.09 -19.46 -20.14
CA GLU A 52 3.42 -19.64 -19.55
C GLU A 52 3.74 -18.59 -18.47
N ILE A 53 2.73 -18.04 -17.78
CA ILE A 53 2.92 -17.08 -16.69
C ILE A 53 3.15 -17.88 -15.41
N SER A 54 4.36 -17.76 -14.88
CA SER A 54 4.72 -18.49 -13.66
C SER A 54 4.36 -17.71 -12.39
N ILE A 55 3.90 -18.44 -11.37
CA ILE A 55 3.52 -17.88 -10.07
C ILE A 55 4.14 -18.70 -8.94
N LYS A 56 4.64 -18.05 -7.90
CA LYS A 56 5.15 -18.74 -6.71
C LYS A 56 4.04 -18.87 -5.66
N GLY A 57 3.71 -20.11 -5.29
CA GLY A 57 2.66 -20.43 -4.31
C GLY A 57 1.25 -20.31 -4.89
N GLU A 58 0.25 -20.60 -4.07
CA GLU A 58 -1.16 -20.57 -4.45
C GLU A 58 -1.76 -19.17 -4.37
N LEU A 59 -2.78 -18.91 -5.19
CA LEU A 59 -3.58 -17.70 -5.12
C LEU A 59 -4.64 -17.81 -4.04
N SER A 60 -4.64 -16.90 -3.09
CA SER A 60 -5.60 -16.90 -1.99
C SER A 60 -6.96 -16.36 -2.43
N SER A 61 -8.02 -17.12 -2.19
CA SER A 61 -9.41 -16.66 -2.31
C SER A 61 -9.96 -16.09 -0.99
N LYS A 62 -9.11 -15.94 0.05
CA LYS A 62 -9.53 -15.44 1.35
C LYS A 62 -9.93 -13.99 1.26
N VAL A 63 -11.18 -13.69 1.61
CA VAL A 63 -11.68 -12.32 1.75
C VAL A 63 -11.09 -11.71 3.03
N LYS A 64 -10.50 -10.54 2.88
CA LYS A 64 -10.03 -9.69 3.98
C LYS A 64 -10.95 -8.49 4.12
N GLU A 65 -10.71 -7.67 5.12
CA GLU A 65 -11.45 -6.42 5.33
C GLU A 65 -10.46 -5.26 5.51
N GLY A 66 -10.89 -4.05 5.16
CA GLY A 66 -10.08 -2.85 5.27
C GLY A 66 -10.90 -1.58 5.37
N TYR A 67 -10.22 -0.44 5.46
CA TYR A 67 -10.81 0.89 5.58
C TYR A 67 -10.34 1.81 4.45
N TYR A 68 -11.11 2.84 4.17
CA TYR A 68 -10.58 4.07 3.61
C TYR A 68 -9.92 4.83 4.76
N LEU A 69 -8.66 5.23 4.59
CA LEU A 69 -7.90 5.95 5.61
C LEU A 69 -7.54 7.36 5.14
N ALA A 70 -7.49 8.29 6.08
CA ALA A 70 -6.79 9.55 5.90
C ALA A 70 -5.67 9.63 6.93
N ALA A 71 -4.53 10.23 6.57
CA ALA A 71 -3.41 10.41 7.47
C ALA A 71 -2.63 11.69 7.11
N VAL A 72 -1.81 12.17 8.03
CA VAL A 72 -0.98 13.35 7.86
C VAL A 72 0.49 12.96 8.00
N PRO A 73 1.39 13.38 7.08
CA PRO A 73 2.82 13.22 7.28
C PRO A 73 3.26 13.88 8.60
N THR A 74 3.98 13.13 9.42
CA THR A 74 4.45 13.57 10.73
C THR A 74 5.60 14.56 10.57
N ASN A 75 5.61 15.67 11.33
CA ASN A 75 6.82 16.46 11.53
C ASN A 75 7.78 15.66 12.41
N MET A 76 8.84 15.11 11.82
CA MET A 76 9.78 14.23 12.50
C MET A 76 10.66 14.98 13.50
N ALA A 77 10.92 16.28 13.29
CA ALA A 77 11.68 17.08 14.25
C ALA A 77 10.91 17.29 15.57
N ASP A 78 9.61 17.60 15.49
CA ASP A 78 8.76 17.70 16.67
C ASP A 78 8.64 16.34 17.40
N ALA A 79 8.53 15.26 16.63
CA ALA A 79 8.45 13.91 17.19
C ALA A 79 9.74 13.51 17.92
N VAL A 80 10.92 13.79 17.34
CA VAL A 80 12.21 13.59 18.01
C VAL A 80 12.34 14.49 19.24
N GLY A 81 11.93 15.76 19.16
CA GLY A 81 11.91 16.67 20.32
C GLY A 81 11.12 16.10 21.48
N SER A 82 9.91 15.63 21.23
CA SER A 82 9.05 14.99 22.23
C SER A 82 9.62 13.67 22.79
N ALA A 83 10.34 12.91 21.97
CA ALA A 83 11.02 11.69 22.43
C ALA A 83 12.20 12.01 23.37
N LYS A 84 12.98 13.05 23.05
CA LYS A 84 14.09 13.53 23.90
C LYS A 84 13.62 14.06 25.25
N GLU A 85 12.49 14.75 25.29
CA GLU A 85 11.90 15.20 26.55
C GLU A 85 11.53 14.04 27.48
N LYS A 86 11.10 12.91 26.90
CA LYS A 86 10.76 11.68 27.66
C LYS A 86 11.99 10.86 28.03
N ASN A 87 12.99 10.82 27.16
CA ASN A 87 14.23 10.08 27.34
C ASN A 87 15.41 10.92 26.81
N GLY A 88 16.08 11.65 27.70
CA GLY A 88 17.17 12.56 27.37
C GLY A 88 18.37 11.93 26.67
N ALA A 89 18.50 10.60 26.71
CA ALA A 89 19.57 9.85 26.03
C ALA A 89 19.19 9.42 24.60
N ALA A 90 17.93 9.59 24.19
CA ALA A 90 17.48 9.17 22.87
C ALA A 90 17.98 10.14 21.76
N PHE A 91 18.31 9.60 20.60
CA PHE A 91 18.62 10.36 19.36
C PHE A 91 19.67 11.45 19.51
N ASN A 92 20.75 11.19 20.28
CA ASN A 92 21.76 12.21 20.58
C ASN A 92 22.78 12.46 19.45
N ASN A 93 22.96 11.52 18.53
CA ASN A 93 23.98 11.59 17.48
C ASN A 93 23.38 11.51 16.08
N GLY A 94 24.06 12.15 15.10
CA GLY A 94 23.81 11.90 13.68
C GLY A 94 22.40 12.20 13.16
N LEU A 95 21.72 13.19 13.74
CA LEU A 95 20.40 13.61 13.31
C LEU A 95 20.46 14.59 12.13
N ASN A 96 19.66 14.33 11.12
CA ASN A 96 19.37 15.30 10.04
C ASN A 96 17.89 15.20 9.64
N PHE A 97 17.29 16.33 9.30
CA PHE A 97 15.89 16.40 8.88
C PHE A 97 15.80 16.94 7.46
N SER A 98 14.84 16.40 6.71
CA SER A 98 14.58 16.79 5.32
C SER A 98 13.09 16.62 4.98
N GLY A 99 12.74 16.90 3.73
CA GLY A 99 11.37 16.85 3.25
C GLY A 99 10.53 18.06 3.65
N GLU A 100 9.32 18.13 3.07
CA GLU A 100 8.34 19.17 3.40
C GLU A 100 7.94 19.05 4.87
N ASN A 101 7.96 20.18 5.59
CA ASN A 101 7.67 20.23 7.04
C ASN A 101 8.54 19.27 7.88
N GLN A 102 9.78 19.00 7.47
CA GLN A 102 10.67 18.08 8.17
C GLN A 102 10.05 16.69 8.37
N SER A 103 9.34 16.20 7.36
CA SER A 103 8.61 14.93 7.38
C SER A 103 9.50 13.69 7.31
N GLN A 104 10.79 13.88 7.04
CA GLN A 104 11.78 12.81 6.99
C GLN A 104 12.92 13.10 7.95
N PHE A 105 13.41 12.09 8.63
CA PHE A 105 14.66 12.20 9.36
C PHE A 105 15.63 11.06 9.04
N ILE A 106 16.91 11.37 9.16
CA ILE A 106 18.02 10.44 9.01
C ILE A 106 18.72 10.35 10.35
N TYR A 107 18.97 9.14 10.81
CA TYR A 107 19.61 8.89 12.08
C TYR A 107 20.68 7.80 11.99
N THR A 108 21.79 8.03 12.71
CA THR A 108 22.85 7.04 12.91
C THR A 108 22.72 6.49 14.33
N PRO A 109 22.35 5.21 14.52
CA PRO A 109 22.22 4.62 15.84
C PRO A 109 23.49 4.70 16.68
N SER A 110 23.33 4.93 17.98
CA SER A 110 24.45 4.98 18.94
C SER A 110 24.95 3.59 19.28
N THR A 111 24.07 2.59 19.20
CA THR A 111 24.39 1.18 19.45
C THR A 111 24.64 0.41 18.16
N ASN A 112 25.53 -0.59 18.22
CA ASN A 112 25.79 -1.44 17.08
C ASN A 112 24.73 -2.53 16.98
N PHE A 113 23.84 -2.42 15.97
CA PHE A 113 22.90 -3.47 15.59
C PHE A 113 23.43 -4.25 14.39
N TYR A 114 23.40 -5.58 14.51
CA TYR A 114 23.82 -6.48 13.44
C TYR A 114 22.61 -7.24 12.91
N ILE A 115 22.46 -7.27 11.60
CA ILE A 115 21.47 -8.07 10.89
C ILE A 115 22.19 -9.33 10.39
N LYS A 116 21.83 -10.47 10.97
CA LYS A 116 22.36 -11.74 10.49
C LYS A 116 21.58 -12.18 9.26
N ASP A 117 22.32 -12.70 8.27
CA ASP A 117 21.73 -13.12 7.01
C ASP A 117 20.73 -14.27 7.17
N SER A 118 19.78 -14.32 6.24
CA SER A 118 18.82 -15.34 5.88
C SER A 118 17.62 -15.59 6.81
N LYS A 119 17.72 -16.51 7.75
CA LYS A 119 16.56 -17.00 8.52
C LYS A 119 16.19 -16.11 9.71
N GLU A 120 17.16 -15.40 10.25
CA GLU A 120 17.01 -14.56 11.46
C GLU A 120 16.80 -13.06 11.12
N THR A 121 16.84 -12.68 9.84
CA THR A 121 16.73 -11.28 9.41
C THR A 121 15.46 -10.62 9.98
N LYS A 122 14.33 -11.29 9.88
CA LYS A 122 13.06 -10.77 10.40
C LYS A 122 13.08 -10.53 11.91
N GLU A 123 13.61 -11.48 12.67
CA GLU A 123 13.72 -11.38 14.12
C GLU A 123 14.68 -10.26 14.53
N ASN A 124 15.82 -10.14 13.85
CA ASN A 124 16.80 -9.08 14.09
C ASN A 124 16.21 -7.70 13.78
N VAL A 125 15.52 -7.54 12.63
CA VAL A 125 14.83 -6.30 12.27
C VAL A 125 13.75 -5.96 13.30
N ASN A 126 12.93 -6.92 13.70
CA ASN A 126 11.90 -6.71 14.71
C ASN A 126 12.51 -6.33 16.09
N SER A 127 13.68 -6.86 16.42
CA SER A 127 14.40 -6.49 17.63
C SER A 127 14.89 -5.04 17.56
N PHE A 128 15.46 -4.63 16.43
CA PHE A 128 15.86 -3.24 16.17
C PHE A 128 14.68 -2.27 16.26
N LEU A 129 13.57 -2.58 15.60
CA LEU A 129 12.37 -1.76 15.60
C LEU A 129 11.75 -1.56 17.01
N LYS A 130 11.99 -2.49 17.93
CA LYS A 130 11.50 -2.39 19.32
C LYS A 130 12.32 -1.49 20.23
N ASP A 131 13.53 -1.12 19.81
CA ASP A 131 14.39 -0.24 20.61
C ASP A 131 13.94 1.22 20.51
N SER A 132 13.15 1.64 21.45
CA SER A 132 12.58 3.01 21.50
C SER A 132 13.61 4.11 21.80
N SER A 133 14.85 3.76 22.15
CA SER A 133 15.94 4.74 22.30
C SER A 133 16.63 5.05 20.97
N GLU A 134 16.54 4.14 20.01
CA GLU A 134 17.19 4.23 18.72
C GLU A 134 16.20 4.34 17.54
N VAL A 135 14.91 3.96 17.72
CA VAL A 135 13.89 3.93 16.67
C VAL A 135 12.61 4.60 17.12
N LEU A 136 12.19 5.65 16.40
CA LEU A 136 10.90 6.31 16.62
C LEU A 136 9.76 5.48 16.00
N PHE A 137 8.66 5.32 16.75
CA PHE A 137 7.46 4.62 16.26
C PHE A 137 7.72 3.20 15.72
N GLY A 138 8.84 2.57 16.11
CA GLY A 138 9.28 1.32 15.50
C GLY A 138 8.26 0.18 15.55
N GLN A 139 7.37 0.16 16.57
CA GLN A 139 6.31 -0.85 16.71
C GLN A 139 5.20 -0.72 15.64
N GLU A 140 5.12 0.42 14.96
CA GLU A 140 4.16 0.65 13.88
C GLU A 140 4.68 0.13 12.52
N TYR A 141 5.98 -0.20 12.44
CA TYR A 141 6.62 -0.67 11.22
C TYR A 141 6.69 -2.19 11.16
N MET A 142 6.62 -2.71 9.95
CA MET A 142 6.83 -4.11 9.66
C MET A 142 7.86 -4.29 8.55
N TYR A 143 8.66 -5.33 8.68
CA TYR A 143 9.68 -5.71 7.70
C TYR A 143 9.07 -6.12 6.36
N VAL A 144 9.60 -5.60 5.26
CA VAL A 144 9.18 -5.88 3.87
C VAL A 144 10.25 -6.71 3.14
N PRO A 145 10.18 -8.05 3.20
CA PRO A 145 11.26 -8.93 2.71
C PRO A 145 11.54 -8.81 1.21
N HIS A 146 10.52 -8.60 0.39
CA HIS A 146 10.67 -8.58 -1.07
C HIS A 146 11.26 -7.27 -1.62
N GLU A 147 11.38 -6.24 -0.78
CA GLU A 147 12.06 -4.99 -1.11
C GLU A 147 13.43 -4.87 -0.42
N SER A 148 13.73 -5.77 0.52
CA SER A 148 14.95 -5.75 1.32
C SER A 148 16.04 -6.62 0.71
N LEU A 149 17.31 -6.21 0.88
CA LEU A 149 18.50 -6.94 0.44
C LEU A 149 18.49 -7.29 -1.05
N THR A 150 17.87 -6.42 -1.87
CA THR A 150 17.76 -6.61 -3.32
C THR A 150 19.04 -6.28 -4.07
N ASN A 151 19.89 -5.42 -3.49
CA ASN A 151 21.18 -5.03 -4.04
C ASN A 151 22.33 -5.44 -3.09
N PRO A 152 23.19 -6.37 -3.49
CA PRO A 152 24.34 -6.79 -2.65
C PRO A 152 25.41 -5.70 -2.43
N GLU A 153 25.55 -4.75 -3.36
CA GLU A 153 26.53 -3.66 -3.24
C GLU A 153 26.08 -2.58 -2.23
N TYR A 154 24.79 -2.42 -2.11
CA TYR A 154 24.16 -1.45 -1.20
C TYR A 154 23.04 -2.15 -0.43
N PRO A 155 23.40 -3.00 0.56
CA PRO A 155 22.41 -3.75 1.31
C PRO A 155 21.55 -2.83 2.17
N GLU A 156 20.24 -2.93 2.00
CA GLU A 156 19.26 -2.15 2.75
C GLU A 156 18.10 -3.03 3.22
N ILE A 157 17.52 -2.68 4.35
CA ILE A 157 16.30 -3.27 4.86
C ILE A 157 15.18 -2.24 4.72
N ILE A 158 14.08 -2.66 4.12
CA ILE A 158 12.88 -1.85 4.00
C ILE A 158 11.85 -2.27 5.04
N CYS A 159 11.34 -1.28 5.77
CA CYS A 159 10.20 -1.45 6.67
C CYS A 159 9.12 -0.45 6.28
N ALA A 160 7.87 -0.86 6.33
CA ALA A 160 6.71 -0.02 6.05
C ALA A 160 5.86 0.15 7.31
N GLN A 161 5.39 1.37 7.57
CA GLN A 161 4.38 1.60 8.59
C GLN A 161 3.13 0.79 8.25
N SER A 162 2.40 0.31 9.24
CA SER A 162 1.23 -0.53 9.04
C SER A 162 0.04 -0.08 9.88
N PHE A 163 -1.15 -0.34 9.38
CA PHE A 163 -2.39 -0.11 10.10
C PHE A 163 -3.23 -1.39 10.10
N GLU A 164 -3.56 -1.90 11.29
CA GLU A 164 -4.23 -3.20 11.50
C GLU A 164 -3.58 -4.36 10.71
N GLY A 165 -2.24 -4.37 10.61
CA GLY A 165 -1.47 -5.42 9.95
C GLY A 165 -1.42 -5.34 8.42
N ILE A 166 -1.92 -4.28 7.82
CA ILE A 166 -1.78 -3.97 6.40
C ILE A 166 -0.74 -2.84 6.27
N PRO A 167 0.41 -3.06 5.58
CA PRO A 167 1.42 -2.03 5.41
C PRO A 167 0.96 -0.94 4.45
N PHE A 168 1.47 0.27 4.65
CA PHE A 168 1.42 1.32 3.64
C PHE A 168 2.49 1.09 2.57
N TYR A 169 2.23 1.55 1.37
CA TYR A 169 3.13 1.46 0.23
C TYR A 169 3.30 2.83 -0.43
N ASP A 170 4.10 3.67 0.20
CA ASP A 170 4.56 4.95 -0.32
C ASP A 170 5.76 5.50 0.49
N ASP A 171 6.38 6.55 -0.02
CA ASP A 171 7.57 7.16 0.61
C ASP A 171 7.25 8.00 1.88
N THR A 172 5.97 8.21 2.21
CA THR A 172 5.57 8.98 3.40
C THR A 172 5.41 8.13 4.66
N SER A 173 5.62 6.81 4.54
CA SER A 173 5.36 5.81 5.59
C SER A 173 6.40 4.68 5.62
N LYS A 174 7.63 5.00 5.24
CA LYS A 174 8.71 4.05 4.98
C LYS A 174 9.89 4.28 5.93
N MET A 175 10.57 3.19 6.27
CA MET A 175 11.88 3.23 6.90
C MET A 175 12.86 2.44 6.04
N GLU A 176 13.97 3.08 5.67
CA GLU A 176 15.07 2.49 4.92
C GLU A 176 16.27 2.38 5.84
N ILE A 177 16.65 1.16 6.19
CA ILE A 177 17.78 0.86 7.06
C ILE A 177 18.97 0.48 6.20
N ILE A 178 19.99 1.33 6.15
CA ILE A 178 21.20 1.13 5.37
C ILE A 178 22.18 0.31 6.19
N LEU A 179 22.69 -0.75 5.57
CA LEU A 179 23.62 -1.68 6.19
C LEU A 179 25.03 -1.51 5.61
N GLU A 180 26.02 -1.74 6.45
CA GLU A 180 27.43 -1.82 6.07
C GLU A 180 27.98 -3.16 6.51
N GLU A 181 28.78 -3.78 5.65
CA GLU A 181 29.48 -5.01 6.01
C GLU A 181 30.64 -4.68 6.95
N ASN A 182 30.69 -5.35 8.08
CA ASN A 182 31.75 -5.27 9.07
C ASN A 182 32.07 -6.67 9.58
N ASP A 183 33.26 -7.15 9.29
CA ASP A 183 33.76 -8.49 9.67
C ASP A 183 32.82 -9.65 9.28
N GLY A 184 32.23 -9.58 8.09
CA GLY A 184 31.30 -10.59 7.57
C GLY A 184 29.86 -10.50 8.17
N LEU A 185 29.59 -9.45 8.92
CA LEU A 185 28.26 -9.17 9.47
C LEU A 185 27.71 -7.87 8.89
N LEU A 186 26.41 -7.81 8.64
CA LEU A 186 25.73 -6.59 8.22
C LEU A 186 25.36 -5.76 9.45
N ARG A 187 25.98 -4.60 9.61
CA ARG A 187 25.73 -3.64 10.70
C ARG A 187 24.81 -2.53 10.21
N VAL A 188 23.86 -2.11 11.03
CA VAL A 188 23.06 -0.92 10.78
C VAL A 188 23.96 0.31 10.85
N SER A 189 24.15 0.98 9.72
CA SER A 189 24.95 2.19 9.61
C SER A 189 24.12 3.43 9.92
N ARG A 190 22.97 3.56 9.25
CA ARG A 190 22.00 4.64 9.42
C ARG A 190 20.65 4.19 8.93
N TYR A 191 19.62 4.94 9.27
CA TYR A 191 18.31 4.75 8.62
C TYR A 191 17.66 6.10 8.29
N MET A 192 16.80 6.07 7.27
CA MET A 192 15.88 7.15 6.92
C MET A 192 14.47 6.71 7.29
N GLN A 193 13.68 7.63 7.84
CA GLN A 193 12.32 7.33 8.27
C GLN A 193 11.37 8.47 7.93
N THR A 194 10.22 8.11 7.39
CA THR A 194 9.01 8.94 7.28
C THR A 194 7.88 8.25 8.05
N HIS A 195 6.92 9.01 8.52
CA HIS A 195 5.84 8.49 9.36
C HIS A 195 4.53 9.23 9.10
N LEU A 196 3.42 8.51 9.20
CA LEU A 196 2.06 9.02 9.13
C LEU A 196 1.43 9.07 10.51
N SER A 197 0.94 10.23 10.89
CA SER A 197 0.18 10.45 12.12
C SER A 197 -1.29 10.72 11.83
N ALA A 198 -2.10 10.79 12.90
CA ALA A 198 -3.53 11.09 12.83
C ALA A 198 -4.27 10.21 11.80
N ILE A 199 -3.99 8.91 11.83
CA ILE A 199 -4.67 7.95 10.94
C ILE A 199 -6.14 7.88 11.32
N GLU A 200 -7.02 8.31 10.42
CA GLU A 200 -8.47 8.38 10.57
C GLU A 200 -9.15 7.37 9.65
N LYS A 201 -10.10 6.61 10.17
CA LYS A 201 -11.00 5.76 9.37
C LYS A 201 -12.09 6.62 8.76
N LEU A 202 -12.12 6.74 7.44
CA LEU A 202 -13.09 7.58 6.73
C LEU A 202 -14.45 6.90 6.55
N ARG A 203 -14.50 5.58 6.65
CA ARG A 203 -15.71 4.76 6.53
C ARG A 203 -15.63 3.54 7.43
N GLU A 204 -16.76 2.86 7.58
CA GLU A 204 -16.85 1.54 8.20
C GLU A 204 -15.97 0.52 7.45
N LYS A 205 -15.59 -0.53 8.17
CA LYS A 205 -14.81 -1.63 7.64
C LYS A 205 -15.57 -2.35 6.53
N MET A 206 -14.92 -2.58 5.41
CA MET A 206 -15.53 -3.16 4.21
C MET A 206 -14.77 -4.39 3.75
N ALA A 207 -15.49 -5.35 3.17
CA ALA A 207 -14.88 -6.52 2.54
C ALA A 207 -14.03 -6.13 1.31
N LEU A 208 -12.92 -6.82 1.13
CA LEU A 208 -11.97 -6.62 0.05
C LEU A 208 -12.06 -7.78 -0.95
N TYR A 209 -11.89 -7.47 -2.22
CA TYR A 209 -11.63 -8.51 -3.22
C TYR A 209 -10.36 -9.29 -2.86
N SER A 210 -10.37 -10.60 -3.17
CA SER A 210 -9.28 -11.50 -2.83
C SER A 210 -8.05 -11.27 -3.71
N GLU A 211 -6.92 -11.85 -3.32
CA GLU A 211 -5.71 -11.90 -4.13
C GLU A 211 -5.96 -12.53 -5.50
N LYS A 212 -6.74 -13.62 -5.53
CA LYS A 212 -7.13 -14.32 -6.76
C LYS A 212 -7.93 -13.43 -7.70
N ASP A 213 -8.87 -12.63 -7.15
CA ASP A 213 -9.66 -11.68 -7.93
C ASP A 213 -8.78 -10.59 -8.54
N ALA A 214 -7.83 -10.05 -7.78
CA ALA A 214 -6.91 -9.02 -8.27
C ALA A 214 -6.01 -9.54 -9.41
N VAL A 215 -5.44 -10.75 -9.26
CA VAL A 215 -4.63 -11.36 -10.33
C VAL A 215 -5.48 -11.65 -11.57
N ASN A 216 -6.73 -12.13 -11.40
CA ASN A 216 -7.65 -12.33 -12.51
C ASN A 216 -7.96 -11.00 -13.23
N THR A 217 -8.16 -9.91 -12.49
CA THR A 217 -8.36 -8.58 -13.07
C THR A 217 -7.16 -8.11 -13.88
N LEU A 218 -5.95 -8.30 -13.38
CA LEU A 218 -4.72 -7.97 -14.12
C LEU A 218 -4.59 -8.80 -15.41
N TYR A 219 -4.89 -10.09 -15.34
CA TYR A 219 -4.86 -10.98 -16.50
C TYR A 219 -5.86 -10.55 -17.58
N ILE A 220 -7.12 -10.32 -17.24
CA ILE A 220 -8.17 -9.88 -18.17
C ILE A 220 -7.84 -8.54 -18.83
N ASN A 221 -7.15 -7.65 -18.11
CA ASN A 221 -6.73 -6.34 -18.62
C ASN A 221 -5.36 -6.35 -19.31
N ASN A 222 -4.83 -7.52 -19.66
CA ASN A 222 -3.52 -7.69 -20.33
C ASN A 222 -2.33 -7.04 -19.60
N LYS A 223 -2.40 -7.02 -18.26
CA LYS A 223 -1.31 -6.51 -17.39
C LYS A 223 -0.31 -7.59 -17.01
N LEU A 224 -0.59 -8.83 -17.35
CA LEU A 224 0.28 -9.98 -17.18
C LEU A 224 0.70 -10.50 -18.56
N PRO A 225 1.84 -10.05 -19.09
CA PRO A 225 2.32 -10.53 -20.38
C PRO A 225 2.62 -12.04 -20.38
N ALA A 226 2.40 -12.72 -21.51
CA ALA A 226 2.78 -14.12 -21.64
C ALA A 226 4.27 -14.32 -21.31
N LYS A 227 4.63 -15.45 -20.70
CA LYS A 227 5.97 -15.81 -20.25
C LYS A 227 6.53 -14.90 -19.15
N SER A 228 5.68 -14.08 -18.51
CA SER A 228 6.06 -13.27 -17.35
C SER A 228 6.08 -14.11 -16.08
N LYS A 229 6.59 -13.51 -15.00
CA LYS A 229 6.67 -14.15 -13.69
C LYS A 229 6.05 -13.24 -12.63
N ILE A 230 5.06 -13.73 -11.91
CA ILE A 230 4.55 -13.07 -10.71
C ILE A 230 5.52 -13.37 -9.57
N LEU A 231 6.31 -12.35 -9.19
CA LEU A 231 7.40 -12.49 -8.22
C LEU A 231 6.88 -12.49 -6.79
N TRP A 232 6.02 -11.54 -6.45
CA TRP A 232 5.36 -11.43 -5.16
C TRP A 232 4.01 -10.70 -5.29
N ARG A 233 3.19 -10.84 -4.27
CA ARG A 233 1.89 -10.19 -4.15
C ARG A 233 1.68 -9.76 -2.71
N GLN A 234 1.16 -8.55 -2.50
CA GLN A 234 0.94 -7.98 -1.18
C GLN A 234 -0.29 -7.09 -1.15
N LEU A 235 -1.09 -7.21 -0.10
CA LEU A 235 -2.13 -6.23 0.21
C LEU A 235 -1.50 -5.08 0.98
N SER A 236 -1.65 -3.85 0.50
CA SER A 236 -1.09 -2.65 1.11
C SER A 236 -2.05 -1.48 1.03
N TYR A 237 -1.90 -0.49 1.89
CA TYR A 237 -2.54 0.80 1.73
C TYR A 237 -1.76 1.63 0.71
N VAL A 238 -2.43 2.10 -0.34
CA VAL A 238 -1.85 2.91 -1.41
C VAL A 238 -2.50 4.30 -1.40
N MET A 239 -1.70 5.34 -1.48
CA MET A 239 -2.17 6.71 -1.56
C MET A 239 -2.84 6.94 -2.92
N ILE A 240 -4.07 7.47 -2.89
CA ILE A 240 -4.83 7.77 -4.11
C ILE A 240 -5.07 9.27 -4.30
N LEU A 241 -4.99 10.05 -3.23
CA LEU A 241 -5.35 11.46 -3.23
C LEU A 241 -4.66 12.19 -2.09
N GLN A 242 -4.28 13.45 -2.34
CA GLN A 242 -3.84 14.38 -1.31
C GLN A 242 -4.79 15.57 -1.28
N VAL A 243 -5.37 15.86 -0.13
CA VAL A 243 -6.33 16.95 0.08
C VAL A 243 -5.97 17.73 1.33
N ARG A 244 -5.68 19.04 1.19
CA ARG A 244 -5.43 19.95 2.32
C ARG A 244 -4.40 19.40 3.32
N GLY A 245 -3.30 18.85 2.82
CA GLY A 245 -2.22 18.28 3.63
C GLY A 245 -2.51 16.91 4.26
N LYS A 246 -3.69 16.32 3.99
CA LYS A 246 -4.00 14.93 4.36
C LYS A 246 -3.85 14.02 3.15
N ASN A 247 -3.22 12.88 3.33
CA ASN A 247 -3.14 11.81 2.34
C ASN A 247 -4.30 10.84 2.54
N VAL A 248 -4.95 10.43 1.46
CA VAL A 248 -6.04 9.45 1.46
C VAL A 248 -5.56 8.13 0.88
N TYR A 249 -5.83 7.04 1.59
CA TYR A 249 -5.35 5.71 1.28
C TYR A 249 -6.51 4.72 1.09
N VAL A 250 -6.29 3.78 0.19
CA VAL A 250 -7.17 2.62 0.00
C VAL A 250 -6.37 1.33 0.07
N PRO A 251 -6.95 0.22 0.56
CA PRO A 251 -6.33 -1.08 0.41
C PRO A 251 -6.24 -1.44 -1.07
N ALA A 252 -5.08 -1.90 -1.50
CA ALA A 252 -4.85 -2.35 -2.86
C ALA A 252 -3.94 -3.59 -2.87
N TRP A 253 -4.16 -4.46 -3.84
CA TRP A 253 -3.26 -5.56 -4.13
C TRP A 253 -2.13 -5.07 -5.03
N LEU A 254 -0.91 -5.18 -4.56
CA LEU A 254 0.31 -4.96 -5.31
C LEU A 254 0.77 -6.31 -5.88
N VAL A 255 1.06 -6.35 -7.16
CA VAL A 255 1.53 -7.55 -7.86
C VAL A 255 2.78 -7.20 -8.64
N ALA A 256 3.92 -7.75 -8.26
CA ALA A 256 5.18 -7.56 -8.97
C ALA A 256 5.28 -8.54 -10.12
N VAL A 257 5.37 -8.02 -11.34
CA VAL A 257 5.44 -8.77 -12.59
C VAL A 257 6.82 -8.60 -13.20
N GLY A 258 7.58 -9.67 -13.31
CA GLY A 258 8.89 -9.70 -13.95
C GLY A 258 8.77 -10.11 -15.42
N THR A 259 9.28 -9.27 -16.31
CA THR A 259 9.39 -9.54 -17.76
C THR A 259 10.86 -9.53 -18.18
N GLY A 260 11.53 -10.71 -18.18
CA GLY A 260 12.97 -10.80 -18.51
C GLY A 260 13.89 -10.56 -17.32
N LYS A 261 15.20 -10.33 -17.58
CA LYS A 261 16.22 -10.39 -16.53
C LYS A 261 16.19 -9.30 -15.47
N ASN A 262 15.72 -8.08 -15.76
CA ASN A 262 15.75 -6.95 -14.81
C ASN A 262 14.56 -6.00 -14.96
N ASN A 263 13.49 -6.38 -15.62
CA ASN A 263 12.32 -5.53 -15.78
C ASN A 263 11.20 -6.02 -14.85
N ILE A 264 11.06 -5.37 -13.70
CA ILE A 264 10.00 -5.63 -12.73
C ILE A 264 9.05 -4.45 -12.77
N GLN A 265 7.77 -4.73 -12.99
CA GLN A 265 6.69 -3.77 -12.94
C GLN A 265 5.73 -4.13 -11.80
N ILE A 266 5.33 -3.13 -11.02
CA ILE A 266 4.34 -3.32 -9.95
C ILE A 266 3.00 -2.86 -10.50
N GLU A 267 2.08 -3.80 -10.64
CA GLU A 267 0.68 -3.53 -10.99
C GLU A 267 -0.15 -3.43 -9.71
N THR A 268 -1.06 -2.46 -9.67
CA THR A 268 -1.83 -2.14 -8.48
C THR A 268 -3.32 -2.27 -8.76
N VAL A 269 -4.03 -3.02 -7.92
CA VAL A 269 -5.49 -3.23 -8.03
C VAL A 269 -6.17 -2.77 -6.74
N ASN A 270 -7.07 -1.81 -6.83
CA ASN A 270 -7.89 -1.36 -5.70
C ASN A 270 -8.70 -2.54 -5.15
N ALA A 271 -8.48 -2.88 -3.89
CA ALA A 271 -9.10 -4.05 -3.28
C ALA A 271 -10.59 -3.85 -2.93
N PHE A 272 -11.13 -2.61 -2.92
CA PHE A 272 -12.56 -2.36 -2.75
C PHE A 272 -13.34 -2.49 -4.06
N THR A 273 -12.75 -2.09 -5.18
CA THR A 273 -13.47 -1.97 -6.46
C THR A 273 -13.01 -2.97 -7.51
N ASN A 274 -11.93 -3.70 -7.22
CA ASN A 274 -11.26 -4.62 -8.15
C ASN A 274 -10.85 -3.96 -9.48
N ARG A 275 -10.50 -2.66 -9.44
CA ARG A 275 -10.05 -1.88 -10.61
C ARG A 275 -8.56 -1.57 -10.52
N ILE A 276 -7.89 -1.53 -11.66
CA ILE A 276 -6.47 -1.19 -11.74
C ILE A 276 -6.28 0.29 -11.37
N ILE A 277 -5.32 0.55 -10.49
CA ILE A 277 -4.85 1.90 -10.18
C ILE A 277 -3.64 2.18 -11.06
N THR A 278 -3.74 3.21 -11.91
CA THR A 278 -2.61 3.66 -12.73
C THR A 278 -1.87 4.78 -11.99
N ASN A 279 -0.53 4.74 -11.97
CA ASN A 279 0.33 5.67 -11.24
C ASN A 279 0.19 7.15 -11.64
N ASN A 280 -0.60 7.48 -12.66
CA ASN A 280 -0.86 8.86 -13.10
C ASN A 280 -2.00 9.55 -12.32
N THR A 281 -2.53 8.96 -11.25
CA THR A 281 -3.77 9.42 -10.61
C THR A 281 -3.57 10.08 -9.24
N LEU A 282 -2.37 10.49 -8.85
CA LEU A 282 -2.22 11.34 -7.66
C LEU A 282 -2.77 12.74 -7.97
N GLN A 283 -4.04 12.96 -7.62
CA GLN A 283 -4.66 14.27 -7.73
C GLN A 283 -4.32 15.07 -6.48
N LYS A 284 -3.48 16.10 -6.63
CA LYS A 284 -3.27 17.12 -5.61
C LYS A 284 -4.38 18.16 -5.73
N VAL A 285 -5.29 18.20 -4.77
CA VAL A 285 -6.33 19.24 -4.71
C VAL A 285 -5.83 20.36 -3.81
N GLU A 286 -5.29 21.42 -4.42
CA GLU A 286 -4.97 22.67 -3.73
C GLU A 286 -6.20 23.59 -3.71
N ASN A 287 -6.39 24.32 -2.60
CA ASN A 287 -7.40 25.37 -2.55
C ASN A 287 -7.01 26.49 -3.51
N THR A 288 -7.75 26.69 -4.57
CA THR A 288 -7.84 27.99 -5.23
C THR A 288 -8.71 28.88 -4.34
N ASN A 289 -8.07 29.79 -3.59
CA ASN A 289 -8.74 30.94 -2.97
C ASN A 289 -9.19 31.93 -4.04
#